data_9442dcccb08d8866e4eff369fa81abe3
#
_entry.id   9442dcccb08d8866e4eff369fa81abe3
#
_cell.length_a   1.000
_cell.length_b   1.000
_cell.length_c   1.000
_cell.angle_alpha   90.00
_cell.angle_beta   90.00
_cell.angle_gamma   90.00
#
_symmetry.space_group_name_H-M   'P 1'
#
loop_
_entity.id
_entity.type
_entity.pdbx_description
1 polymer ?
#
loop_
_entity_poly.entity_id
_entity_poly.type
_entity_poly.pdbx_seq_one_letter_code
_entity_poly.pdbx_strand_id
1 'polypeptide(L)'
;RRSSDLLTDELIRRAWGHIQEIESLGGMAKAIDTGLPKMRIEEAAARRQARIDSGREAIIGINKYRLDKEDPLDILDVDNTAVREAQIRRLEQLRANRDEDKVQSCLEAITNATESGEGNLLALALEAARARASLGEISFAVEKVCGRHKAVIRSISGVYSSEYEDDDVIKEV
;
A
#
# COMPACT_ATOMS: atom_id res chain seq x y z
N ARG A 1 -19.21 33.86 -8.21
CA ARG A 1 -19.99 32.90 -7.39
C ARG A 1 -20.52 31.74 -8.25
N ARG A 2 -21.19 32.01 -9.37
CA ARG A 2 -21.84 30.93 -10.16
C ARG A 2 -20.89 29.88 -10.76
N SER A 3 -19.69 30.22 -11.23
CA SER A 3 -18.76 29.26 -11.84
C SER A 3 -18.11 28.30 -10.84
N SER A 4 -17.76 28.80 -9.64
CA SER A 4 -17.21 27.94 -8.57
C SER A 4 -18.26 26.98 -8.01
N ASP A 5 -19.52 27.44 -7.91
CA ASP A 5 -20.65 26.65 -7.43
C ASP A 5 -20.94 25.48 -8.40
N LEU A 6 -20.87 25.72 -9.71
CA LEU A 6 -21.06 24.69 -10.74
C LEU A 6 -19.95 23.64 -10.74
N LEU A 7 -18.69 24.08 -10.56
CA LEU A 7 -17.56 23.14 -10.46
C LEU A 7 -17.68 22.29 -9.21
N THR A 8 -18.01 22.88 -8.08
CA THR A 8 -18.22 22.16 -6.81
C THR A 8 -19.36 21.14 -6.95
N ASP A 9 -20.47 21.50 -7.55
CA ASP A 9 -21.60 20.60 -7.76
C ASP A 9 -21.24 19.43 -8.68
N GLU A 10 -20.47 19.66 -9.75
CA GLU A 10 -19.97 18.60 -10.62
C GLU A 10 -19.01 17.64 -9.89
N LEU A 11 -18.10 18.17 -9.07
CA LEU A 11 -17.19 17.35 -8.26
C LEU A 11 -17.96 16.50 -7.24
N ILE A 12 -18.98 17.08 -6.59
CA ILE A 12 -19.85 16.35 -5.66
C ILE A 12 -20.56 15.21 -6.37
N ARG A 13 -21.15 15.47 -7.55
CA ARG A 13 -21.86 14.42 -8.32
C ARG A 13 -20.92 13.26 -8.71
N ARG A 14 -19.70 13.56 -9.17
CA ARG A 14 -18.71 12.53 -9.51
C ARG A 14 -18.26 11.74 -8.29
N ALA A 15 -17.94 12.42 -7.19
CA ALA A 15 -17.57 11.78 -5.94
C ALA A 15 -18.69 10.86 -5.41
N TRP A 16 -19.95 11.36 -5.47
CA TRP A 16 -21.10 10.57 -5.06
C TRP A 16 -21.32 9.33 -5.92
N GLY A 17 -21.07 9.41 -7.23
CA GLY A 17 -21.09 8.26 -8.12
C GLY A 17 -20.09 7.16 -7.69
N HIS A 18 -18.88 7.53 -7.30
CA HIS A 18 -17.90 6.59 -6.77
C HIS A 18 -18.30 5.98 -5.42
N ILE A 19 -18.91 6.77 -4.54
CA ILE A 19 -19.43 6.27 -3.25
C ILE A 19 -20.53 5.22 -3.51
N GLN A 20 -21.49 5.54 -4.40
CA GLN A 20 -22.58 4.61 -4.75
C GLN A 20 -22.05 3.31 -5.38
N GLU A 21 -21.03 3.38 -6.25
CA GLU A 21 -20.38 2.22 -6.84
C GLU A 21 -19.80 1.30 -5.74
N ILE A 22 -19.07 1.87 -4.77
CA ILE A 22 -18.47 1.14 -3.65
C ILE A 22 -19.54 0.53 -2.75
N GLU A 23 -20.57 1.28 -2.42
CA GLU A 23 -21.69 0.78 -1.60
C GLU A 23 -22.44 -0.36 -2.27
N SER A 24 -22.63 -0.31 -3.60
CA SER A 24 -23.26 -1.38 -4.37
C SER A 24 -22.49 -2.71 -4.33
N LEU A 25 -21.17 -2.65 -4.11
CA LEU A 25 -20.31 -3.82 -3.91
C LEU A 25 -20.34 -4.37 -2.47
N GLY A 26 -21.05 -3.69 -1.57
CA GLY A 26 -21.14 -4.05 -0.16
C GLY A 26 -20.08 -3.39 0.72
N GLY A 27 -19.64 -2.20 0.31
CA GLY A 27 -18.71 -1.35 1.06
C GLY A 27 -17.25 -1.52 0.64
N MET A 28 -16.38 -0.69 1.19
CA MET A 28 -14.98 -0.57 0.76
C MET A 28 -14.18 -1.87 0.95
N ALA A 29 -14.39 -2.63 2.02
CA ALA A 29 -13.67 -3.89 2.24
C ALA A 29 -13.89 -4.87 1.10
N LYS A 30 -15.15 -5.08 0.69
CA LYS A 30 -15.50 -5.94 -0.45
C LYS A 30 -15.01 -5.36 -1.78
N ALA A 31 -15.06 -4.05 -1.96
CA ALA A 31 -14.52 -3.39 -3.15
C ALA A 31 -13.01 -3.64 -3.29
N ILE A 32 -12.24 -3.62 -2.18
CA ILE A 32 -10.81 -3.95 -2.17
C ILE A 32 -10.58 -5.40 -2.61
N ASP A 33 -11.39 -6.35 -2.15
CA ASP A 33 -11.30 -7.76 -2.55
C ASP A 33 -11.54 -7.96 -4.06
N THR A 34 -12.33 -7.10 -4.71
CA THR A 34 -12.51 -7.12 -6.18
C THR A 34 -11.34 -6.53 -6.96
N GLY A 35 -10.42 -5.82 -6.30
CA GLY A 35 -9.30 -5.09 -6.92
C GLY A 35 -9.70 -3.75 -7.55
N LEU A 36 -10.96 -3.30 -7.45
CA LEU A 36 -11.46 -2.07 -8.08
C LEU A 36 -10.67 -0.81 -7.69
N PRO A 37 -10.43 -0.52 -6.39
CA PRO A 37 -9.70 0.69 -6.01
C PRO A 37 -8.28 0.73 -6.56
N LYS A 38 -7.56 -0.42 -6.52
CA LYS A 38 -6.21 -0.53 -7.07
C LYS A 38 -6.20 -0.27 -8.58
N MET A 39 -7.12 -0.87 -9.33
CA MET A 39 -7.26 -0.66 -10.77
C MET A 39 -7.47 0.82 -11.11
N ARG A 40 -8.35 1.54 -10.38
CA ARG A 40 -8.60 2.98 -10.57
C ARG A 40 -7.35 3.84 -10.32
N ILE A 41 -6.56 3.47 -9.30
CA ILE A 41 -5.29 4.16 -8.99
C ILE A 41 -4.28 3.93 -10.13
N GLU A 42 -4.15 2.71 -10.62
CA GLU A 42 -3.24 2.37 -11.72
C GLU A 42 -3.64 3.05 -13.03
N GLU A 43 -4.93 3.11 -13.36
CA GLU A 43 -5.43 3.86 -14.51
C GLU A 43 -5.10 5.37 -14.41
N ALA A 44 -5.33 5.97 -13.24
CA ALA A 44 -5.03 7.39 -13.02
C ALA A 44 -3.52 7.67 -13.12
N ALA A 45 -2.69 6.78 -12.58
CA ALA A 45 -1.24 6.87 -12.67
C ALA A 45 -0.75 6.74 -14.12
N ALA A 46 -1.27 5.78 -14.89
CA ALA A 46 -0.90 5.60 -16.29
C ALA A 46 -1.28 6.81 -17.15
N ARG A 47 -2.47 7.38 -16.96
CA ARG A 47 -2.89 8.61 -17.65
C ARG A 47 -1.99 9.80 -17.31
N ARG A 48 -1.66 9.96 -16.03
CA ARG A 48 -0.77 11.05 -15.60
C ARG A 48 0.62 10.88 -16.18
N GLN A 49 1.17 9.66 -16.15
CA GLN A 49 2.47 9.39 -16.73
C GLN A 49 2.50 9.74 -18.23
N ALA A 50 1.48 9.33 -18.99
CA ALA A 50 1.36 9.69 -20.41
C ALA A 50 1.35 11.21 -20.66
N ARG A 51 0.70 12.00 -19.78
CA ARG A 51 0.72 13.48 -19.86
C ARG A 51 2.09 14.07 -19.57
N ILE A 52 2.83 13.50 -18.63
CA ILE A 52 4.18 13.91 -18.28
C ILE A 52 5.11 13.61 -19.45
N ASP A 53 5.08 12.40 -19.97
CA ASP A 53 5.96 11.92 -21.03
C ASP A 53 5.70 12.62 -22.38
N SER A 54 4.43 12.93 -22.68
CA SER A 54 4.05 13.74 -23.85
C SER A 54 4.29 15.25 -23.68
N GLY A 55 4.74 15.71 -22.50
CA GLY A 55 4.98 17.12 -22.21
C GLY A 55 3.71 17.95 -21.95
N ARG A 56 2.52 17.35 -21.96
CA ARG A 56 1.25 18.04 -21.64
C ARG A 56 1.19 18.48 -20.17
N GLU A 57 1.79 17.70 -19.27
CA GLU A 57 2.00 18.08 -17.87
C GLU A 57 3.48 18.40 -17.64
N ALA A 58 3.80 19.68 -17.44
CA ALA A 58 5.17 20.12 -17.22
C ALA A 58 5.60 19.92 -15.77
N ILE A 59 6.67 19.16 -15.55
CA ILE A 59 7.34 19.02 -14.25
C ILE A 59 8.74 19.63 -14.39
N ILE A 60 8.96 20.71 -13.65
CA ILE A 60 10.23 21.45 -13.68
C ILE A 60 11.38 20.54 -13.22
N GLY A 61 12.46 20.51 -14.00
CA GLY A 61 13.62 19.65 -13.71
C GLY A 61 13.48 18.21 -14.18
N ILE A 62 12.29 17.76 -14.60
CA ILE A 62 12.07 16.42 -15.11
C ILE A 62 11.86 16.40 -16.62
N ASN A 63 10.81 17.07 -17.13
CA ASN A 63 10.54 17.16 -18.57
C ASN A 63 10.61 18.59 -19.13
N LYS A 64 10.79 19.60 -18.25
CA LYS A 64 10.94 21.00 -18.64
C LYS A 64 12.02 21.68 -17.80
N TYR A 65 12.83 22.54 -18.42
CA TYR A 65 13.95 23.26 -17.79
C TYR A 65 14.95 22.33 -17.08
N ARG A 66 15.29 21.23 -17.73
CA ARG A 66 16.38 20.35 -17.27
C ARG A 66 17.72 21.01 -17.51
N LEU A 67 18.69 20.71 -16.65
CA LEU A 67 20.09 21.05 -16.89
C LEU A 67 20.68 20.05 -17.89
N ASP A 68 21.52 20.52 -18.80
CA ASP A 68 22.23 19.65 -19.76
C ASP A 68 23.20 18.70 -19.05
N LYS A 69 23.72 19.14 -17.91
CA LYS A 69 24.60 18.35 -17.05
C LYS A 69 24.27 18.62 -15.58
N GLU A 70 24.01 17.56 -14.86
CA GLU A 70 23.83 17.59 -13.40
C GLU A 70 25.05 16.96 -12.72
N ASP A 71 25.51 17.55 -11.63
CA ASP A 71 26.53 16.94 -10.81
C ASP A 71 25.94 15.72 -10.09
N PRO A 72 26.69 14.62 -9.95
CA PRO A 72 26.19 13.44 -9.23
C PRO A 72 25.94 13.80 -7.78
N LEU A 73 24.74 13.48 -7.30
CA LEU A 73 24.37 13.63 -5.90
C LEU A 73 24.91 12.44 -5.09
N ASP A 74 25.54 12.75 -3.96
CA ASP A 74 25.91 11.71 -2.98
C ASP A 74 24.63 11.25 -2.27
N ILE A 75 24.09 10.13 -2.74
CA ILE A 75 22.86 9.53 -2.20
C ILE A 75 23.26 8.52 -1.14
N LEU A 76 22.69 8.66 0.07
CA LEU A 76 22.84 7.65 1.10
C LEU A 76 22.21 6.34 0.61
N ASP A 77 23.06 5.38 0.29
CA ASP A 77 22.64 4.03 -0.07
C ASP A 77 22.63 3.14 1.17
N VAL A 78 21.51 2.42 1.37
CA VAL A 78 21.34 1.53 2.52
C VAL A 78 21.79 0.13 2.11
N ASP A 79 22.81 -0.39 2.79
CA ASP A 79 23.19 -1.80 2.67
C ASP A 79 22.11 -2.71 3.26
N ASN A 80 21.17 -3.11 2.41
CA ASN A 80 20.05 -3.96 2.79
C ASN A 80 20.48 -5.32 3.33
N THR A 81 21.65 -5.84 2.89
CA THR A 81 22.19 -7.12 3.37
C THR A 81 22.66 -6.98 4.81
N ALA A 82 23.48 -5.97 5.10
CA ALA A 82 23.97 -5.71 6.45
C ALA A 82 22.81 -5.43 7.43
N VAL A 83 21.81 -4.65 7.02
CA VAL A 83 20.62 -4.37 7.84
C VAL A 83 19.85 -5.66 8.13
N ARG A 84 19.61 -6.49 7.13
CA ARG A 84 18.91 -7.78 7.28
C ARG A 84 19.65 -8.71 8.24
N GLU A 85 20.94 -8.89 8.05
CA GLU A 85 21.77 -9.76 8.91
C GLU A 85 21.82 -9.26 10.36
N ALA A 86 21.96 -7.95 10.56
CA ALA A 86 21.91 -7.36 11.89
C ALA A 86 20.56 -7.62 12.57
N GLN A 87 19.45 -7.54 11.84
CA GLN A 87 18.13 -7.81 12.38
C GLN A 87 17.94 -9.30 12.71
N ILE A 88 18.41 -10.20 11.89
CA ILE A 88 18.37 -11.65 12.16
C ILE A 88 19.12 -11.97 13.46
N ARG A 89 20.35 -11.47 13.62
CA ARG A 89 21.15 -11.67 14.85
C ARG A 89 20.43 -11.16 16.10
N ARG A 90 19.76 -9.98 16.01
CA ARG A 90 18.96 -9.44 17.13
C ARG A 90 17.78 -10.32 17.50
N LEU A 91 17.09 -10.89 16.51
CA LEU A 91 15.95 -11.79 16.75
C LEU A 91 16.42 -13.13 17.36
N GLU A 92 17.55 -13.68 16.93
CA GLU A 92 18.15 -14.87 17.50
C GLU A 92 18.53 -14.66 18.98
N GLN A 93 19.19 -13.55 19.29
CA GLN A 93 19.54 -13.19 20.67
C GLN A 93 18.29 -12.97 21.54
N LEU A 94 17.26 -12.33 21.01
CA LEU A 94 16.01 -12.10 21.73
C LEU A 94 15.34 -13.42 22.09
N ARG A 95 15.25 -14.36 21.14
CA ARG A 95 14.64 -15.68 21.35
C ARG A 95 15.46 -16.55 22.31
N ALA A 96 16.77 -16.47 22.26
CA ALA A 96 17.64 -17.21 23.15
C ALA A 96 17.56 -16.76 24.63
N ASN A 97 17.15 -15.51 24.88
CA ASN A 97 17.16 -14.90 26.21
C ASN A 97 15.77 -14.56 26.76
N ARG A 98 14.70 -15.10 26.21
CA ARG A 98 13.33 -14.87 26.67
C ARG A 98 12.74 -16.11 27.33
N ASP A 99 11.70 -15.93 28.09
CA ASP A 99 10.86 -17.02 28.62
C ASP A 99 9.91 -17.48 27.50
N GLU A 100 10.25 -18.59 26.87
CA GLU A 100 9.50 -19.11 25.70
C GLU A 100 8.10 -19.56 26.09
N ASP A 101 7.92 -20.22 27.24
CA ASP A 101 6.62 -20.72 27.70
C ASP A 101 5.65 -19.57 27.93
N LYS A 102 6.13 -18.46 28.51
CA LYS A 102 5.35 -17.25 28.69
C LYS A 102 4.98 -16.62 27.36
N VAL A 103 5.91 -16.59 26.40
CA VAL A 103 5.62 -16.04 25.06
C VAL A 103 4.53 -16.87 24.38
N GLN A 104 4.67 -18.20 24.36
CA GLN A 104 3.68 -19.08 23.75
C GLN A 104 2.30 -18.93 24.37
N SER A 105 2.20 -18.87 25.69
CA SER A 105 0.95 -18.64 26.40
C SER A 105 0.28 -17.30 25.99
N CYS A 106 1.07 -16.22 25.84
CA CYS A 106 0.56 -14.93 25.36
C CYS A 106 0.09 -15.00 23.89
N LEU A 107 0.80 -15.70 23.03
CA LEU A 107 0.42 -15.86 21.62
C LEU A 107 -0.85 -16.73 21.47
N GLU A 108 -0.99 -17.76 22.26
CA GLU A 108 -2.21 -18.58 22.32
C GLU A 108 -3.43 -17.75 22.79
N ALA A 109 -3.25 -16.88 23.79
CA ALA A 109 -4.30 -15.98 24.23
C ALA A 109 -4.77 -15.03 23.11
N ILE A 110 -3.85 -14.53 22.28
CA ILE A 110 -4.18 -13.72 21.10
C ILE A 110 -4.96 -14.55 20.07
N THR A 111 -4.53 -15.78 19.78
CA THR A 111 -5.21 -16.67 18.85
C THR A 111 -6.63 -16.96 19.31
N ASN A 112 -6.82 -17.37 20.58
CA ASN A 112 -8.12 -17.67 21.14
C ASN A 112 -9.07 -16.45 21.16
N ALA A 113 -8.55 -15.25 21.48
CA ALA A 113 -9.33 -14.01 21.41
C ALA A 113 -9.72 -13.66 19.97
N THR A 114 -8.88 -13.97 19.00
CA THR A 114 -9.18 -13.76 17.58
C THR A 114 -10.27 -14.75 17.10
N GLU A 115 -10.21 -16.00 17.52
CA GLU A 115 -11.20 -17.03 17.18
C GLU A 115 -12.58 -16.75 17.78
N SER A 116 -12.62 -16.38 19.06
CA SER A 116 -13.87 -16.09 19.77
C SER A 116 -14.49 -14.75 19.40
N GLY A 117 -13.70 -13.81 18.89
CA GLY A 117 -14.11 -12.41 18.69
C GLY A 117 -14.28 -11.63 20.00
N GLU A 118 -13.89 -12.21 21.14
CA GLU A 118 -14.00 -11.60 22.46
C GLU A 118 -12.63 -11.18 22.99
N GLY A 119 -12.62 -10.11 23.83
CA GLY A 119 -11.41 -9.62 24.46
C GLY A 119 -10.80 -8.41 23.75
N ASN A 120 -9.67 -7.96 24.30
CA ASN A 120 -8.94 -6.80 23.77
C ASN A 120 -7.60 -7.27 23.18
N LEU A 121 -7.54 -7.43 21.84
CA LEU A 121 -6.34 -7.88 21.13
C LEU A 121 -5.13 -6.97 21.38
N LEU A 122 -5.34 -5.64 21.54
CA LEU A 122 -4.24 -4.71 21.80
C LEU A 122 -3.64 -4.93 23.20
N ALA A 123 -4.45 -5.16 24.20
CA ALA A 123 -3.98 -5.48 25.55
C ALA A 123 -3.21 -6.80 25.58
N LEU A 124 -3.70 -7.84 24.90
CA LEU A 124 -3.02 -9.13 24.77
C LEU A 124 -1.68 -9.00 23.99
N ALA A 125 -1.67 -8.22 22.91
CA ALA A 125 -0.45 -7.94 22.15
C ALA A 125 0.60 -7.18 22.99
N LEU A 126 0.16 -6.28 23.87
CA LEU A 126 1.05 -5.57 24.79
C LEU A 126 1.69 -6.55 25.80
N GLU A 127 0.95 -7.48 26.36
CA GLU A 127 1.48 -8.51 27.26
C GLU A 127 2.46 -9.45 26.52
N ALA A 128 2.14 -9.85 25.28
CA ALA A 128 3.06 -10.62 24.46
C ALA A 128 4.37 -9.85 24.14
N ALA A 129 4.27 -8.56 23.84
CA ALA A 129 5.44 -7.71 23.62
C ALA A 129 6.29 -7.55 24.90
N ARG A 130 5.66 -7.42 26.07
CA ARG A 130 6.34 -7.40 27.40
C ARG A 130 7.04 -8.71 27.69
N ALA A 131 6.47 -9.85 27.27
CA ALA A 131 7.10 -11.15 27.32
C ALA A 131 8.19 -11.34 26.27
N ARG A 132 8.47 -10.34 25.42
CA ARG A 132 9.45 -10.35 24.32
C ARG A 132 9.06 -11.20 23.11
N ALA A 133 7.77 -11.34 22.83
CA ALA A 133 7.32 -11.79 21.52
C ALA A 133 7.70 -10.73 20.45
N SER A 134 8.15 -11.19 19.30
CA SER A 134 8.42 -10.31 18.16
C SER A 134 7.11 -9.87 17.50
N LEU A 135 7.14 -8.74 16.78
CA LEU A 135 5.99 -8.26 16.02
C LEU A 135 5.45 -9.33 15.04
N GLY A 136 6.36 -10.07 14.40
CA GLY A 136 5.99 -11.14 13.48
C GLY A 136 5.22 -12.27 14.17
N GLU A 137 5.62 -12.67 15.37
CA GLU A 137 4.93 -13.71 16.15
C GLU A 137 3.53 -13.27 16.59
N ILE A 138 3.39 -12.01 17.06
CA ILE A 138 2.10 -11.43 17.42
C ILE A 138 1.17 -11.36 16.20
N SER A 139 1.66 -10.86 15.06
CA SER A 139 0.88 -10.80 13.82
C SER A 139 0.50 -12.18 13.31
N PHE A 140 1.42 -13.15 13.42
CA PHE A 140 1.17 -14.52 12.99
C PHE A 140 0.11 -15.23 13.85
N ALA A 141 0.02 -14.91 15.14
CA ALA A 141 -1.02 -15.45 16.02
C ALA A 141 -2.44 -15.06 15.54
N VAL A 142 -2.62 -13.83 15.03
CA VAL A 142 -3.86 -13.38 14.40
C VAL A 142 -4.04 -13.99 13.01
N GLU A 143 -2.96 -14.06 12.22
CA GLU A 143 -2.98 -14.60 10.85
C GLU A 143 -3.40 -16.08 10.80
N LYS A 144 -3.09 -16.87 11.83
CA LYS A 144 -3.56 -18.27 11.93
C LYS A 144 -5.08 -18.41 11.81
N VAL A 145 -5.81 -17.42 12.32
CA VAL A 145 -7.28 -17.41 12.32
C VAL A 145 -7.84 -16.69 11.09
N CYS A 146 -7.40 -15.47 10.87
CA CYS A 146 -7.94 -14.59 9.82
C CYS A 146 -7.33 -14.84 8.44
N GLY A 147 -6.19 -15.54 8.37
CA GLY A 147 -5.40 -15.63 7.15
C GLY A 147 -4.73 -14.32 6.77
N ARG A 148 -3.99 -14.32 5.67
CA ARG A 148 -3.35 -13.13 5.10
C ARG A 148 -4.11 -12.68 3.86
N HIS A 149 -4.46 -11.39 3.82
CA HIS A 149 -5.06 -10.81 2.62
C HIS A 149 -4.13 -10.97 1.40
N LYS A 150 -4.67 -11.52 0.32
CA LYS A 150 -4.00 -11.62 -0.98
C LYS A 150 -4.71 -10.70 -1.96
N ALA A 151 -4.02 -9.63 -2.37
CA ALA A 151 -4.58 -8.67 -3.31
C ALA A 151 -4.89 -9.34 -4.66
N VAL A 152 -6.06 -9.06 -5.22
CA VAL A 152 -6.40 -9.42 -6.60
C VAL A 152 -5.67 -8.43 -7.53
N ILE A 153 -4.78 -8.96 -8.37
CA ILE A 153 -4.07 -8.17 -9.37
C ILE A 153 -4.92 -8.18 -10.63
N ARG A 154 -5.41 -7.00 -11.03
CA ARG A 154 -6.03 -6.77 -12.34
C ARG A 154 -5.08 -5.92 -13.15
N SER A 155 -4.65 -6.41 -14.30
CA SER A 155 -3.84 -5.62 -15.23
C SER A 155 -4.74 -4.65 -16.00
N ILE A 156 -4.24 -3.43 -16.18
CA ILE A 156 -4.81 -2.43 -17.07
C ILE A 156 -4.03 -2.45 -18.39
N SER A 157 -4.70 -2.20 -19.50
CA SER A 157 -4.06 -2.10 -20.82
C SER A 157 -4.69 -0.97 -21.63
N GLY A 158 -3.91 -0.38 -22.53
CA GLY A 158 -4.38 0.64 -23.47
C GLY A 158 -4.59 2.04 -22.87
N VAL A 159 -4.57 2.21 -21.54
CA VAL A 159 -4.84 3.50 -20.90
C VAL A 159 -3.73 4.52 -21.21
N TYR A 160 -2.48 4.09 -21.14
CA TYR A 160 -1.32 4.94 -21.43
C TYR A 160 -1.32 5.39 -22.89
N SER A 161 -1.42 4.44 -23.83
CA SER A 161 -1.42 4.72 -25.28
C SER A 161 -2.57 5.61 -25.71
N SER A 162 -3.79 5.39 -25.18
CA SER A 162 -4.94 6.23 -25.49
C SER A 162 -4.81 7.68 -24.99
N GLU A 163 -4.02 7.92 -23.95
CA GLU A 163 -3.79 9.27 -23.40
C GLU A 163 -2.58 9.96 -24.04
N TYR A 164 -1.63 9.22 -24.62
CA TYR A 164 -0.38 9.77 -25.15
C TYR A 164 -0.58 10.58 -26.44
N GLU A 165 -1.61 10.30 -27.24
CA GLU A 165 -2.02 11.03 -28.46
C GLU A 165 -0.99 11.06 -29.62
N ASP A 166 0.22 10.56 -29.46
CA ASP A 166 1.24 10.51 -30.51
C ASP A 166 1.48 9.05 -30.93
N ASP A 167 0.67 8.61 -31.89
CA ASP A 167 0.65 7.24 -32.39
C ASP A 167 1.98 6.77 -33.02
N ASP A 168 2.82 7.69 -33.48
CA ASP A 168 4.04 7.34 -34.18
C ASP A 168 5.18 6.94 -33.23
N VAL A 169 5.27 7.56 -32.05
CA VAL A 169 6.25 7.19 -31.02
C VAL A 169 5.89 5.87 -30.33
N ILE A 170 4.62 5.56 -30.21
CA ILE A 170 4.16 4.31 -29.57
C ILE A 170 4.36 3.09 -30.48
N LYS A 171 4.39 3.27 -31.81
CA LYS A 171 4.59 2.18 -32.78
C LYS A 171 6.05 1.71 -32.88
N GLU A 172 7.01 2.48 -32.33
CA GLU A 172 8.43 2.16 -32.31
C GLU A 172 8.89 1.39 -31.04
N VAL A 173 8.01 1.17 -30.05
CA VAL A 173 8.26 0.45 -28.80
C VAL A 173 7.52 -0.88 -28.79
#